data_f96f70199dd595bf12eb27a59fea3464
#
_entry.id   f96f70199dd595bf12eb27a59fea3464
#
_cell.length_a   1.000
_cell.length_b   1.000
_cell.length_c   1.000
_cell.angle_alpha   90.00
_cell.angle_beta   90.00
_cell.angle_gamma   90.00
#
_symmetry.space_group_name_H-M   'P 1'
#
loop_
_entity.id
_entity.type
_entity.pdbx_description
1 polymer ?
#
loop_
_entity_poly.entity_id
_entity_poly.type
_entity_poly.pdbx_seq_one_letter_code
_entity_poly.pdbx_strand_id
1 'polypeptide(L)'
;MPFVVKFGHHGCSILEAMKRIPVRIVTLLFLLTLPALFAVEKQYEAGKILDVQQKARTRTLYYLVNTPVTRDDPYYELTVQVRDTVYVAEYTPRHSADTLPDDWRTGTEIQLKADKRHLLVKRPGEAQADLVVVKHMPVASWKAPQQDPPAEK
;
A
#
# COMPACT_ATOMS: atom_id res chain seq x y z
N MET A 1 64.23 34.43 47.84
CA MET A 1 64.35 33.98 46.45
C MET A 1 62.96 33.45 46.00
N PRO A 2 62.19 34.21 45.21
CA PRO A 2 60.90 33.75 44.73
C PRO A 2 61.03 33.10 43.36
N PHE A 3 60.48 31.89 43.23
CA PHE A 3 60.43 31.10 42.03
C PHE A 3 59.19 31.57 41.20
N VAL A 4 59.45 32.20 40.05
CA VAL A 4 58.38 32.60 39.11
C VAL A 4 58.10 31.43 38.17
N VAL A 5 56.93 30.80 38.29
CA VAL A 5 56.42 29.81 37.35
C VAL A 5 55.71 30.52 36.21
N LYS A 6 56.29 30.47 35.02
CA LYS A 6 55.72 31.05 33.80
C LYS A 6 54.75 30.07 33.16
N PHE A 7 53.44 30.24 33.34
CA PHE A 7 52.38 29.51 32.63
C PHE A 7 52.36 29.94 31.16
N GLY A 8 52.79 29.03 30.29
CA GLY A 8 52.63 29.22 28.86
C GLY A 8 51.18 28.99 28.42
N HIS A 9 50.53 30.03 27.93
CA HIS A 9 49.26 29.96 27.25
C HIS A 9 49.44 29.33 25.84
N HIS A 10 49.21 28.03 25.73
CA HIS A 10 48.88 27.41 24.45
C HIS A 10 47.36 27.39 24.28
N GLY A 11 46.78 28.55 24.02
CA GLY A 11 45.44 28.65 23.46
C GLY A 11 45.50 28.26 21.98
N CYS A 12 45.39 26.93 21.73
CA CYS A 12 45.30 26.45 20.36
C CYS A 12 43.91 26.74 19.82
N SER A 13 43.86 27.74 18.94
CA SER A 13 42.68 28.25 18.27
C SER A 13 42.12 27.23 17.26
N ILE A 14 41.30 26.31 17.74
CA ILE A 14 40.48 25.45 16.88
C ILE A 14 39.46 26.29 16.08
N LEU A 15 39.14 27.48 16.53
CA LEU A 15 38.20 28.40 15.87
C LEU A 15 38.74 28.99 14.56
N GLU A 16 40.06 29.11 14.38
CA GLU A 16 40.63 29.70 13.16
C GLU A 16 40.67 28.68 11.98
N ALA A 17 40.65 27.37 12.25
CA ALA A 17 40.62 26.37 11.23
C ALA A 17 39.26 26.32 10.47
N MET A 18 38.17 26.74 11.11
CA MET A 18 36.84 26.79 10.48
C MET A 18 36.64 27.95 9.50
N LYS A 19 37.47 28.99 9.55
CA LYS A 19 37.33 30.17 8.68
C LYS A 19 37.80 29.96 7.22
N ARG A 20 38.43 28.83 6.92
CA ARG A 20 39.00 28.57 5.59
C ARG A 20 38.30 27.46 4.81
N ILE A 21 37.14 26.96 5.28
CA ILE A 21 36.36 26.06 4.47
C ILE A 21 35.72 26.90 3.36
N PRO A 22 36.14 26.76 2.10
CA PRO A 22 35.59 27.57 1.03
C PRO A 22 34.09 27.27 0.92
N VAL A 23 33.28 28.33 0.95
CA VAL A 23 31.81 28.28 0.87
C VAL A 23 31.34 27.32 -0.24
N ARG A 24 32.14 27.18 -1.29
CA ARG A 24 31.89 26.26 -2.42
C ARG A 24 31.87 24.79 -2.01
N ILE A 25 32.66 24.35 -1.01
CA ILE A 25 32.66 22.94 -0.55
C ILE A 25 31.42 22.67 0.30
N VAL A 26 31.00 23.62 1.13
CA VAL A 26 29.78 23.50 1.95
C VAL A 26 28.54 23.44 1.05
N THR A 27 28.50 24.27 0.00
CA THR A 27 27.39 24.27 -0.97
C THR A 27 27.33 22.97 -1.76
N LEU A 28 28.50 22.42 -2.16
CA LEU A 28 28.58 21.16 -2.88
C LEU A 28 28.12 19.98 -2.00
N LEU A 29 28.50 19.97 -0.72
CA LEU A 29 28.06 18.93 0.23
C LEU A 29 26.55 18.98 0.50
N PHE A 30 25.97 20.20 0.55
CA PHE A 30 24.54 20.39 0.72
C PHE A 30 23.74 19.96 -0.51
N LEU A 31 24.28 20.12 -1.74
CA LEU A 31 23.65 19.66 -2.95
C LEU A 31 23.65 18.10 -3.08
N LEU A 32 24.65 17.43 -2.51
CA LEU A 32 24.74 15.96 -2.57
C LEU A 32 23.79 15.27 -1.58
N THR A 33 23.32 15.96 -0.55
CA THR A 33 22.44 15.37 0.47
C THR A 33 20.95 15.54 0.17
N LEU A 34 20.57 16.39 -0.78
CA LEU A 34 19.17 16.62 -1.17
C LEU A 34 18.43 15.41 -1.82
N PRO A 35 19.07 14.53 -2.60
CA PRO A 35 18.30 13.44 -3.22
C PRO A 35 17.88 12.33 -2.26
N ALA A 36 18.41 12.26 -1.04
CA ALA A 36 18.06 11.19 -0.08
C ALA A 36 16.71 11.38 0.64
N LEU A 37 16.04 12.53 0.49
CA LEU A 37 14.78 12.86 1.16
C LEU A 37 13.53 12.58 0.33
N PHE A 38 13.67 12.15 -0.93
CA PHE A 38 12.54 11.63 -1.68
C PHE A 38 12.28 10.19 -1.22
N ALA A 39 11.64 10.04 -0.05
CA ALA A 39 10.94 8.81 0.27
C ALA A 39 9.99 8.55 -0.91
N VAL A 40 10.22 7.47 -1.65
CA VAL A 40 9.34 7.02 -2.73
C VAL A 40 8.02 6.65 -2.03
N GLU A 41 7.17 7.65 -1.85
CA GLU A 41 5.81 7.42 -1.44
C GLU A 41 5.19 6.57 -2.55
N LYS A 42 4.85 5.32 -2.23
CA LYS A 42 4.21 4.43 -3.19
C LYS A 42 2.96 5.15 -3.72
N GLN A 43 3.05 5.66 -4.93
CA GLN A 43 1.98 6.42 -5.55
C GLN A 43 0.80 5.51 -5.86
N TYR A 44 -0.40 6.08 -5.83
CA TYR A 44 -1.57 5.42 -6.36
C TYR A 44 -1.43 5.28 -7.87
N GLU A 45 -1.77 4.11 -8.37
CA GLU A 45 -1.76 3.79 -9.80
C GLU A 45 -3.20 3.57 -10.27
N ALA A 46 -3.46 3.90 -11.53
CA ALA A 46 -4.73 3.58 -12.14
C ALA A 46 -4.80 2.08 -12.42
N GLY A 47 -5.87 1.45 -11.97
CA GLY A 47 -6.18 0.07 -12.28
C GLY A 47 -7.59 -0.05 -12.86
N LYS A 48 -7.79 -1.04 -13.73
CA LYS A 48 -9.09 -1.32 -14.35
C LYS A 48 -9.70 -2.57 -13.74
N ILE A 49 -10.94 -2.48 -13.29
CA ILE A 49 -11.70 -3.65 -12.81
C ILE A 49 -12.11 -4.49 -14.02
N LEU A 50 -11.64 -5.74 -14.06
CA LEU A 50 -11.94 -6.69 -15.14
C LEU A 50 -13.17 -7.52 -14.83
N ASP A 51 -13.36 -7.89 -13.57
CA ASP A 51 -14.47 -8.72 -13.12
C ASP A 51 -14.79 -8.48 -11.65
N VAL A 52 -16.05 -8.67 -11.28
CA VAL A 52 -16.54 -8.57 -9.90
C VAL A 52 -17.52 -9.70 -9.63
N GLN A 53 -17.22 -10.52 -8.64
CA GLN A 53 -18.06 -11.66 -8.27
C GLN A 53 -18.43 -11.56 -6.79
N GLN A 54 -19.71 -11.72 -6.46
CA GLN A 54 -20.15 -11.89 -5.09
C GLN A 54 -20.07 -13.39 -4.75
N LYS A 55 -19.40 -13.70 -3.65
CA LYS A 55 -19.22 -15.06 -3.12
C LYS A 55 -19.65 -15.11 -1.65
N ALA A 56 -19.87 -16.30 -1.15
CA ALA A 56 -20.13 -16.51 0.26
C ALA A 56 -19.17 -17.57 0.82
N ARG A 57 -18.71 -17.34 2.05
CA ARG A 57 -17.88 -18.28 2.80
C ARG A 57 -18.67 -18.77 4.00
N THR A 58 -18.96 -20.07 4.02
CA THR A 58 -19.63 -20.70 5.15
C THR A 58 -18.69 -20.82 6.33
N ARG A 59 -19.08 -20.25 7.46
CA ARG A 59 -18.35 -20.33 8.73
C ARG A 59 -19.18 -21.05 9.79
N THR A 60 -18.58 -22.03 10.46
CA THR A 60 -19.21 -22.68 11.63
C THR A 60 -19.10 -21.72 12.82
N LEU A 61 -20.24 -21.38 13.40
CA LEU A 61 -20.33 -20.51 14.58
C LEU A 61 -20.15 -21.32 15.89
N TYR A 62 -20.90 -22.41 15.99
CA TYR A 62 -20.85 -23.33 17.15
C TYR A 62 -21.50 -24.67 16.77
N TYR A 63 -21.43 -25.63 17.67
CA TYR A 63 -22.08 -26.93 17.53
C TYR A 63 -23.24 -27.06 18.52
N LEU A 64 -24.38 -27.48 18.03
CA LEU A 64 -25.55 -27.83 18.83
C LEU A 64 -25.75 -29.33 18.75
N VAL A 65 -25.47 -30.07 19.84
CA VAL A 65 -25.61 -31.54 19.90
C VAL A 65 -25.04 -32.23 18.66
N ASN A 66 -23.74 -31.99 18.37
CA ASN A 66 -23.00 -32.50 17.22
C ASN A 66 -23.45 -31.99 15.83
N THR A 67 -24.41 -31.06 15.76
CA THR A 67 -24.83 -30.41 14.54
C THR A 67 -24.14 -29.04 14.43
N PRO A 68 -23.36 -28.77 13.35
CA PRO A 68 -22.75 -27.47 13.18
C PRO A 68 -23.82 -26.42 12.84
N VAL A 69 -23.82 -25.33 13.58
CA VAL A 69 -24.58 -24.12 13.23
C VAL A 69 -23.67 -23.24 12.41
N THR A 70 -24.01 -23.03 11.15
CA THR A 70 -23.20 -22.30 10.18
C THR A 70 -23.85 -20.98 9.82
N ARG A 71 -23.00 -20.05 9.37
CA ARG A 71 -23.40 -18.77 8.79
C ARG A 71 -22.61 -18.53 7.50
N ASP A 72 -23.30 -18.02 6.50
CA ASP A 72 -22.67 -17.58 5.27
C ASP A 72 -22.31 -16.10 5.38
N ASP A 73 -21.00 -15.84 5.33
CA ASP A 73 -20.45 -14.47 5.34
C ASP A 73 -20.16 -14.07 3.88
N PRO A 74 -20.89 -13.08 3.31
CA PRO A 74 -20.67 -12.64 1.95
C PRO A 74 -19.37 -11.88 1.82
N TYR A 75 -18.68 -12.05 0.69
CA TYR A 75 -17.52 -11.29 0.29
C TYR A 75 -17.54 -11.06 -1.22
N TYR A 76 -16.73 -10.11 -1.68
CA TYR A 76 -16.60 -9.82 -3.10
C TYR A 76 -15.19 -10.16 -3.57
N GLU A 77 -15.08 -10.87 -4.68
CA GLU A 77 -13.83 -11.11 -5.37
C GLU A 77 -13.74 -10.15 -6.55
N LEU A 78 -12.72 -9.29 -6.51
CA LEU A 78 -12.45 -8.31 -7.55
C LEU A 78 -11.21 -8.74 -8.32
N THR A 79 -11.33 -8.76 -9.64
CA THR A 79 -10.19 -8.93 -10.55
C THR A 79 -9.83 -7.57 -11.12
N VAL A 80 -8.63 -7.08 -10.80
CA VAL A 80 -8.16 -5.75 -11.17
C VAL A 80 -6.86 -5.84 -11.94
N GLN A 81 -6.81 -5.22 -13.10
CA GLN A 81 -5.60 -5.06 -13.89
C GLN A 81 -4.88 -3.78 -13.52
N VAL A 82 -3.60 -3.91 -13.20
CA VAL A 82 -2.69 -2.78 -12.99
C VAL A 82 -1.49 -3.00 -13.90
N ARG A 83 -1.31 -2.15 -14.90
CA ARG A 83 -0.27 -2.32 -15.93
C ARG A 83 -0.33 -3.71 -16.56
N ASP A 84 0.73 -4.51 -16.43
CA ASP A 84 0.87 -5.85 -17.00
C ASP A 84 0.51 -6.98 -16.02
N THR A 85 -0.03 -6.63 -14.85
CA THR A 85 -0.38 -7.59 -13.79
C THR A 85 -1.87 -7.54 -13.47
N VAL A 86 -2.47 -8.71 -13.39
CA VAL A 86 -3.85 -8.90 -12.90
C VAL A 86 -3.79 -9.40 -11.47
N TYR A 87 -4.50 -8.72 -10.60
CA TYR A 87 -4.68 -9.06 -9.18
C TYR A 87 -6.09 -9.58 -8.96
N VAL A 88 -6.22 -10.69 -8.28
CA VAL A 88 -7.49 -11.19 -7.74
C VAL A 88 -7.47 -10.91 -6.24
N ALA A 89 -8.38 -10.08 -5.78
CA ALA A 89 -8.42 -9.62 -4.40
C ALA A 89 -9.82 -9.75 -3.81
N GLU A 90 -9.88 -10.11 -2.53
CA GLU A 90 -11.11 -10.23 -1.76
C GLU A 90 -11.39 -8.94 -0.99
N TYR A 91 -12.60 -8.45 -1.11
CA TYR A 91 -13.15 -7.38 -0.29
C TYR A 91 -14.24 -7.94 0.62
N THR A 92 -14.06 -7.79 1.91
CA THR A 92 -15.07 -8.15 2.90
C THR A 92 -15.65 -6.87 3.50
N PRO A 93 -16.94 -6.58 3.31
CA PRO A 93 -17.60 -5.45 3.93
C PRO A 93 -17.48 -5.50 5.45
N ARG A 94 -17.27 -4.34 6.08
CA ARG A 94 -17.15 -4.28 7.55
C ARG A 94 -18.48 -4.55 8.26
N HIS A 95 -19.56 -4.16 7.63
CA HIS A 95 -20.92 -4.37 8.13
C HIS A 95 -21.72 -5.19 7.13
N SER A 96 -22.62 -6.03 7.63
CA SER A 96 -23.46 -6.90 6.78
C SER A 96 -24.42 -6.14 5.86
N ALA A 97 -24.68 -4.86 6.16
CA ALA A 97 -25.47 -3.96 5.33
C ALA A 97 -24.65 -3.25 4.26
N ASP A 98 -23.31 -3.31 4.35
CA ASP A 98 -22.44 -2.67 3.38
C ASP A 98 -22.48 -3.47 2.09
N THR A 99 -22.86 -2.79 1.02
CA THR A 99 -22.79 -3.33 -0.34
C THR A 99 -21.47 -2.92 -0.98
N LEU A 100 -21.17 -3.55 -2.11
CA LEU A 100 -20.08 -3.09 -2.96
C LEU A 100 -20.34 -1.63 -3.37
N PRO A 101 -19.32 -0.74 -3.37
CA PRO A 101 -19.48 0.61 -3.90
C PRO A 101 -20.02 0.60 -5.33
N ASP A 102 -20.94 1.51 -5.65
CA ASP A 102 -21.59 1.57 -6.97
C ASP A 102 -20.62 1.84 -8.11
N ASP A 103 -19.49 2.46 -7.82
CA ASP A 103 -18.39 2.74 -8.75
C ASP A 103 -17.49 1.53 -9.01
N TRP A 104 -17.65 0.42 -8.26
CA TRP A 104 -16.84 -0.79 -8.44
C TRP A 104 -17.53 -1.79 -9.37
N ARG A 105 -17.61 -1.42 -10.63
CA ARG A 105 -18.21 -2.27 -11.70
C ARG A 105 -17.14 -2.70 -12.70
N THR A 106 -17.40 -3.79 -13.38
CA THR A 106 -16.54 -4.24 -14.49
C THR A 106 -16.32 -3.15 -15.51
N GLY A 107 -15.08 -2.89 -15.87
CA GLY A 107 -14.67 -1.86 -16.81
C GLY A 107 -14.34 -0.50 -16.18
N THR A 108 -14.65 -0.28 -14.90
CA THR A 108 -14.36 0.99 -14.22
C THR A 108 -12.87 1.10 -13.86
N GLU A 109 -12.35 2.32 -13.98
CA GLU A 109 -10.99 2.64 -13.52
C GLU A 109 -11.03 3.11 -12.06
N ILE A 110 -10.11 2.57 -11.26
CA ILE A 110 -9.94 2.88 -9.84
C ILE A 110 -8.50 3.28 -9.55
N GLN A 111 -8.31 4.14 -8.55
CA GLN A 111 -6.99 4.49 -8.04
C GLN A 111 -6.63 3.53 -6.91
N LEU A 112 -5.55 2.81 -7.07
CA LEU A 112 -5.13 1.82 -6.09
C LEU A 112 -3.62 1.83 -5.86
N LYS A 113 -3.21 1.28 -4.73
CA LYS A 113 -1.83 1.09 -4.34
C LYS A 113 -1.64 -0.37 -3.92
N ALA A 114 -0.75 -1.06 -4.61
CA ALA A 114 -0.39 -2.43 -4.24
C ALA A 114 0.65 -2.42 -3.12
N ASP A 115 0.36 -3.07 -2.00
CA ASP A 115 1.29 -3.26 -0.90
C ASP A 115 1.32 -4.72 -0.45
N LYS A 116 2.28 -5.47 -0.95
CA LYS A 116 2.49 -6.90 -0.68
C LYS A 116 1.24 -7.74 -0.97
N ARG A 117 0.44 -8.00 0.07
CA ARG A 117 -0.78 -8.80 0.00
C ARG A 117 -2.06 -7.96 0.09
N HIS A 118 -1.94 -6.65 0.02
CA HIS A 118 -3.06 -5.72 0.13
C HIS A 118 -3.14 -4.82 -1.09
N LEU A 119 -4.35 -4.56 -1.56
CA LEU A 119 -4.65 -3.51 -2.52
C LEU A 119 -5.45 -2.44 -1.78
N LEU A 120 -4.83 -1.28 -1.62
CA LEU A 120 -5.47 -0.13 -1.01
C LEU A 120 -6.15 0.68 -2.11
N VAL A 121 -7.46 0.67 -2.15
CA VAL A 121 -8.26 1.39 -3.16
C VAL A 121 -8.73 2.71 -2.57
N LYS A 122 -8.49 3.80 -3.30
CA LYS A 122 -8.94 5.13 -2.92
C LYS A 122 -10.41 5.28 -3.28
N ARG A 123 -11.24 5.66 -2.30
CA ARG A 123 -12.66 5.98 -2.49
C ARG A 123 -12.87 7.49 -2.51
N PRO A 124 -13.75 8.01 -3.35
CA PRO A 124 -14.14 9.42 -3.31
C PRO A 124 -14.80 9.72 -1.95
N GLY A 125 -14.19 10.65 -1.19
CA GLY A 125 -14.76 11.15 0.07
C GLY A 125 -14.67 10.23 1.29
N GLU A 126 -14.09 9.03 1.19
CA GLU A 126 -14.02 8.06 2.27
C GLU A 126 -12.60 7.57 2.58
N ALA A 127 -12.50 6.84 3.70
CA ALA A 127 -11.30 6.09 4.05
C ALA A 127 -11.00 5.03 2.98
N GLN A 128 -9.71 4.73 2.81
CA GLN A 128 -9.22 3.72 1.88
C GLN A 128 -9.91 2.37 2.14
N ALA A 129 -10.32 1.70 1.07
CA ALA A 129 -10.73 0.31 1.14
C ALA A 129 -9.51 -0.59 1.03
N ASP A 130 -9.44 -1.57 1.93
CA ASP A 130 -8.36 -2.57 1.96
C ASP A 130 -8.90 -3.90 1.41
N LEU A 131 -8.29 -4.37 0.34
CA LEU A 131 -8.59 -5.65 -0.29
C LEU A 131 -7.41 -6.60 -0.08
N VAL A 132 -7.70 -7.84 0.23
CA VAL A 132 -6.68 -8.87 0.42
C VAL A 132 -6.39 -9.58 -0.90
N VAL A 133 -5.15 -9.49 -1.38
CA VAL A 133 -4.71 -10.17 -2.60
C VAL A 133 -4.64 -11.68 -2.36
N VAL A 134 -5.44 -12.42 -3.09
CA VAL A 134 -5.45 -13.90 -3.08
C VAL A 134 -4.50 -14.44 -4.14
N LYS A 135 -4.49 -13.81 -5.31
CA LYS A 135 -3.69 -14.25 -6.45
C LYS A 135 -3.25 -13.05 -7.30
N HIS A 136 -2.10 -13.18 -7.93
CA HIS A 136 -1.67 -12.26 -8.99
C HIS A 136 -1.07 -13.05 -10.15
N MET A 137 -1.21 -12.52 -11.37
CA MET A 137 -0.73 -13.17 -12.58
C MET A 137 -0.47 -12.15 -13.69
N PRO A 138 0.39 -12.45 -14.66
CA PRO A 138 0.54 -11.60 -15.84
C PRO A 138 -0.77 -11.52 -16.65
N VAL A 139 -1.05 -10.38 -17.27
CA VAL A 139 -2.25 -10.19 -18.13
C VAL A 139 -2.35 -11.25 -19.21
N ALA A 140 -1.22 -11.65 -19.80
CA ALA A 140 -1.18 -12.69 -20.83
C ALA A 140 -1.70 -14.06 -20.35
N SER A 141 -1.68 -14.31 -19.05
CA SER A 141 -2.15 -15.57 -18.44
C SER A 141 -3.58 -15.49 -17.93
N TRP A 142 -4.16 -14.30 -17.91
CA TRP A 142 -5.53 -14.12 -17.44
C TRP A 142 -6.52 -14.49 -18.55
N LYS A 143 -7.52 -15.27 -18.19
CA LYS A 143 -8.68 -15.59 -19.05
C LYS A 143 -9.92 -15.10 -18.34
N ALA A 144 -10.76 -14.37 -19.06
CA ALA A 144 -12.06 -13.95 -18.51
C ALA A 144 -12.84 -15.19 -18.05
N PRO A 145 -13.47 -15.15 -16.87
CA PRO A 145 -14.36 -16.21 -16.45
C PRO A 145 -15.46 -16.36 -17.51
N GLN A 146 -15.68 -17.60 -17.98
CA GLN A 146 -16.85 -17.88 -18.81
C GLN A 146 -18.08 -17.67 -17.93
N GLN A 147 -18.91 -16.70 -18.28
CA GLN A 147 -20.22 -16.58 -17.66
C GLN A 147 -21.03 -17.80 -18.09
N ASP A 148 -21.25 -18.71 -17.15
CA ASP A 148 -22.25 -19.74 -17.38
C ASP A 148 -23.58 -19.08 -17.72
N PRO A 149 -24.28 -19.50 -18.80
CA PRO A 149 -25.57 -18.94 -19.13
C PRO A 149 -26.51 -19.09 -17.91
N PRO A 150 -27.35 -18.09 -17.62
CA PRO A 150 -28.27 -18.16 -16.49
C PRO A 150 -29.09 -19.45 -16.64
N ALA A 151 -29.07 -20.30 -15.61
CA ALA A 151 -29.89 -21.47 -15.57
C ALA A 151 -31.35 -21.04 -15.72
N GLU A 152 -31.93 -21.31 -16.91
CA GLU A 152 -33.35 -21.15 -17.13
C GLU A 152 -34.12 -21.97 -16.10
N LYS A 153 -34.93 -21.28 -15.30
CA LYS A 153 -35.87 -21.89 -14.39
C LYS A 153 -37.21 -22.08 -15.09
#